data_a4cc04a5d3b514ec9a130062ce049eee
#
_entry.id   a4cc04a5d3b514ec9a130062ce049eee
#
_cell.length_a   1.000
_cell.length_b   1.000
_cell.length_c   1.000
_cell.angle_alpha   90.00
_cell.angle_beta   90.00
_cell.angle_gamma   90.00
#
_symmetry.space_group_name_H-M   'P 1'
#
loop_
_entity.id
_entity.type
_entity.pdbx_description
1 polymer ?
#
loop_
_entity_poly.entity_id
_entity_poly.type
_entity_poly.pdbx_seq_one_letter_code
_entity_poly.pdbx_strand_id
1 'polypeptide(L)'
;MKRKLPLFALAAAVLIALGVWFWRARAPQPASAASQAATTPAESGQTPAADADTAQQQPSASAQAAPTPSAPVSSAQAADSSDPSLEHLAGLSSAGALPSSSEWKPGVNYTVISPAQATTVAPGKVEVLEVFWLGCPHCFALEPYIRQWLKTKPDYVDFVRVPVMWDALHRAHARLFYTLEALGRDDLVEKAFAYLHNQEDETGTEAVLFSNSKEDTFKQQQAWAVQNGVSADAFAQAYNSFYVNTQLQQADQITDEYQVQGVPFIAVDGKFTTDVGKASGDDNPNKLISLINFLTAWEHDHPGQG
;
A
#
# COMPACT_ATOMS: atom_id res chain seq x y z
N MET A 1 -32.59 -52.64 41.55
CA MET A 1 -32.07 -52.02 40.33
C MET A 1 -30.60 -51.68 40.53
N LYS A 2 -29.71 -52.55 39.97
CA LYS A 2 -28.25 -52.36 40.12
C LYS A 2 -27.75 -51.54 38.91
N ARG A 3 -27.28 -50.30 39.16
CA ARG A 3 -26.68 -49.45 38.14
C ARG A 3 -25.29 -49.95 37.77
N LYS A 4 -25.10 -50.37 36.50
CA LYS A 4 -23.79 -50.70 35.93
C LYS A 4 -23.10 -49.38 35.60
N LEU A 5 -21.95 -49.04 36.23
CA LEU A 5 -21.07 -47.97 35.79
C LEU A 5 -20.36 -48.38 34.49
N PRO A 6 -20.19 -47.49 33.54
CA PRO A 6 -19.52 -47.81 32.28
C PRO A 6 -18.00 -47.90 32.44
N LEU A 7 -17.43 -48.96 31.94
CA LEU A 7 -15.98 -49.26 31.96
C LEU A 7 -15.10 -48.23 31.25
N PHE A 8 -15.67 -47.22 30.60
CA PHE A 8 -14.93 -46.23 29.83
C PHE A 8 -14.29 -45.10 30.69
N ALA A 9 -14.69 -44.96 31.94
CA ALA A 9 -14.14 -43.92 32.83
C ALA A 9 -12.75 -44.25 33.39
N LEU A 10 -12.37 -45.55 33.44
CA LEU A 10 -11.08 -45.98 33.96
C LEU A 10 -9.93 -45.90 32.96
N ALA A 11 -10.21 -45.98 31.65
CA ALA A 11 -9.19 -45.91 30.63
C ALA A 11 -8.66 -44.47 30.38
N ALA A 12 -9.50 -43.46 30.59
CA ALA A 12 -9.11 -42.05 30.41
C ALA A 12 -8.16 -41.53 31.50
N ALA A 13 -8.34 -42.02 32.74
CA ALA A 13 -7.50 -41.58 33.86
C ALA A 13 -6.05 -42.11 33.81
N VAL A 14 -5.84 -43.29 33.19
CA VAL A 14 -4.49 -43.89 33.07
C VAL A 14 -3.67 -43.18 31.96
N LEU A 15 -4.31 -42.73 30.89
CA LEU A 15 -3.61 -42.02 29.81
C LEU A 15 -3.18 -40.59 30.20
N ILE A 16 -3.93 -39.92 31.06
CA ILE A 16 -3.56 -38.60 31.58
C ILE A 16 -2.37 -38.72 32.57
N ALA A 17 -2.32 -39.75 33.39
CA ALA A 17 -1.21 -39.96 34.34
C ALA A 17 0.13 -40.27 33.61
N LEU A 18 0.10 -41.00 32.52
CA LEU A 18 1.30 -41.31 31.72
C LEU A 18 1.79 -40.11 30.90
N GLY A 19 0.89 -39.23 30.43
CA GLY A 19 1.25 -38.01 29.66
C GLY A 19 1.98 -37.00 30.56
N VAL A 20 1.56 -36.82 31.82
CA VAL A 20 2.18 -35.88 32.75
C VAL A 20 3.56 -36.37 33.23
N TRP A 21 3.74 -37.69 33.32
CA TRP A 21 5.05 -38.26 33.74
C TRP A 21 6.09 -38.11 32.61
N PHE A 22 5.71 -38.25 31.33
CA PHE A 22 6.61 -38.11 30.18
C PHE A 22 7.03 -36.67 29.97
N TRP A 23 6.19 -35.69 30.29
CA TRP A 23 6.49 -34.28 30.15
C TRP A 23 7.47 -33.77 31.23
N ARG A 24 7.41 -34.34 32.46
CA ARG A 24 8.28 -33.96 33.56
C ARG A 24 9.72 -34.49 33.44
N ALA A 25 9.94 -35.51 32.64
CA ALA A 25 11.25 -36.12 32.42
C ALA A 25 12.11 -35.37 31.33
N ARG A 26 11.56 -34.36 30.67
CA ARG A 26 12.21 -33.68 29.53
C ARG A 26 12.51 -32.18 29.75
N ALA A 27 12.60 -31.75 31.02
CA ALA A 27 12.99 -30.38 31.33
C ALA A 27 14.53 -30.23 31.18
N PRO A 28 15.01 -29.22 30.39
CA PRO A 28 16.43 -28.95 30.29
C PRO A 28 16.97 -28.37 31.59
N GLN A 29 18.10 -28.90 32.06
CA GLN A 29 18.82 -28.33 33.21
C GLN A 29 19.54 -27.03 32.81
N PRO A 30 19.61 -26.01 33.70
CA PRO A 30 20.35 -24.79 33.44
C PRO A 30 21.86 -25.06 33.51
N ALA A 31 22.58 -24.69 32.48
CA ALA A 31 24.06 -24.72 32.43
C ALA A 31 24.65 -23.66 33.35
N SER A 32 25.55 -24.12 34.23
CA SER A 32 26.30 -23.33 35.18
C SER A 32 27.28 -22.38 34.49
N ALA A 33 27.25 -21.13 34.89
CA ALA A 33 28.20 -20.10 34.45
C ALA A 33 29.58 -20.36 35.04
N ALA A 34 30.58 -20.42 34.17
CA ALA A 34 31.98 -20.32 34.55
C ALA A 34 32.54 -18.99 34.07
N SER A 35 32.84 -18.14 35.03
CA SER A 35 33.58 -16.88 34.94
C SER A 35 35.03 -17.15 34.56
N GLN A 36 35.54 -16.45 33.54
CA GLN A 36 36.97 -16.15 33.45
C GLN A 36 37.19 -14.71 32.98
N ALA A 37 37.82 -13.97 33.87
CA ALA A 37 38.30 -12.61 33.70
C ALA A 37 39.72 -12.59 33.14
N ALA A 38 40.11 -11.42 32.75
CA ALA A 38 41.44 -10.89 32.44
C ALA A 38 41.84 -10.92 30.94
N THR A 39 42.35 -9.90 30.33
CA THR A 39 43.15 -8.73 30.73
C THR A 39 43.26 -7.80 29.53
N THR A 40 43.14 -6.51 29.77
CA THR A 40 43.61 -5.41 28.90
C THR A 40 45.16 -5.35 28.88
N PRO A 41 45.76 -4.80 27.85
CA PRO A 41 46.48 -3.55 28.08
C PRO A 41 46.19 -2.44 27.07
N ALA A 42 46.22 -1.24 27.59
CA ALA A 42 46.26 0.03 26.93
C ALA A 42 47.67 0.35 26.41
N GLU A 43 47.76 1.12 25.34
CA GLU A 43 48.79 2.19 25.14
C GLU A 43 48.41 2.90 23.85
N SER A 44 48.07 4.09 23.94
CA SER A 44 48.70 5.41 23.88
C SER A 44 49.18 5.81 22.50
N GLY A 45 48.69 6.93 22.05
CA GLY A 45 49.50 8.00 21.58
C GLY A 45 49.15 8.61 20.25
N GLN A 46 48.69 9.79 20.35
CA GLN A 46 49.12 11.04 19.74
C GLN A 46 48.35 11.55 18.53
N THR A 47 47.60 12.60 18.83
CA THR A 47 47.36 13.76 17.97
C THR A 47 48.71 14.51 17.72
N PRO A 48 48.83 15.24 16.62
CA PRO A 48 48.81 16.67 16.79
C PRO A 48 47.94 17.42 15.81
N ALA A 49 47.61 18.60 16.31
CA ALA A 49 46.80 19.66 15.73
C ALA A 49 47.64 20.59 14.84
N ALA A 50 46.91 21.56 14.31
CA ALA A 50 47.33 22.86 13.73
C ALA A 50 47.62 22.81 12.22
N ASP A 51 47.24 23.80 11.42
CA ASP A 51 46.82 25.19 11.60
C ASP A 51 46.10 25.65 10.33
N ALA A 52 45.12 26.53 10.53
CA ALA A 52 44.97 27.90 10.02
C ALA A 52 45.19 28.11 8.50
N ASP A 53 44.40 28.78 7.80
CA ASP A 53 43.92 30.15 7.83
C ASP A 53 43.53 30.61 6.41
N THR A 54 42.75 31.61 6.34
CA THR A 54 42.61 32.67 5.32
C THR A 54 41.44 32.56 4.37
N ALA A 55 40.36 33.22 4.79
CA ALA A 55 39.88 34.58 4.47
C ALA A 55 39.28 34.80 3.08
N GLN A 56 38.02 35.19 3.14
CA GLN A 56 37.41 36.36 2.54
C GLN A 56 37.55 36.61 1.03
N GLN A 57 36.44 36.70 0.34
CA GLN A 57 36.01 38.00 -0.23
C GLN A 57 34.65 37.86 -0.94
N GLN A 58 33.70 38.60 -0.37
CA GLN A 58 32.57 39.17 -1.09
C GLN A 58 33.01 40.53 -1.63
N PRO A 59 32.51 40.99 -2.73
CA PRO A 59 32.02 42.37 -2.74
C PRO A 59 30.60 42.52 -3.24
N SER A 60 30.02 43.47 -2.59
CA SER A 60 28.71 44.09 -2.73
C SER A 60 28.53 44.92 -4.01
N ALA A 61 27.27 45.04 -4.40
CA ALA A 61 26.54 46.20 -4.83
C ALA A 61 27.04 47.07 -5.99
N SER A 62 26.15 47.32 -6.95
CA SER A 62 25.77 48.71 -7.31
C SER A 62 24.44 48.74 -8.06
N ALA A 63 23.58 49.52 -7.54
CA ALA A 63 22.32 50.05 -8.09
C ALA A 63 22.63 51.13 -9.14
N GLN A 64 21.72 51.30 -10.12
CA GLN A 64 21.32 52.59 -10.75
C GLN A 64 20.39 52.30 -11.91
N ALA A 65 19.23 52.65 -11.85
CA ALA A 65 18.43 53.87 -11.99
C ALA A 65 17.68 53.87 -13.35
N ALA A 66 16.38 53.99 -13.25
CA ALA A 66 15.44 54.27 -14.35
C ALA A 66 15.68 55.66 -15.00
N PRO A 67 15.16 55.88 -16.20
CA PRO A 67 14.12 56.90 -16.28
C PRO A 67 12.95 56.55 -17.20
N THR A 68 11.74 56.84 -16.77
CA THR A 68 10.61 57.30 -17.61
C THR A 68 10.84 58.77 -18.03
N PRO A 69 10.29 59.30 -19.17
CA PRO A 69 8.86 59.53 -19.28
C PRO A 69 8.25 59.58 -20.71
N SER A 70 6.92 59.63 -20.70
CA SER A 70 6.01 60.36 -21.58
C SER A 70 5.51 59.74 -22.89
N ALA A 71 4.19 59.59 -22.87
CA ALA A 71 3.30 59.40 -24.05
C ALA A 71 3.24 60.66 -24.94
N PRO A 72 2.69 60.52 -26.16
CA PRO A 72 1.32 60.96 -26.33
C PRO A 72 0.44 60.05 -27.16
N VAL A 73 -0.84 60.24 -26.94
CA VAL A 73 -2.02 59.64 -27.57
C VAL A 73 -2.14 60.04 -29.04
N SER A 74 -2.57 59.08 -29.89
CA SER A 74 -3.40 59.42 -31.06
C SER A 74 -4.17 58.19 -31.59
N SER A 75 -5.47 58.37 -31.57
CA SER A 75 -6.54 57.99 -32.49
C SER A 75 -6.67 56.55 -32.99
N ALA A 76 -7.79 56.01 -32.63
CA ALA A 76 -8.67 55.01 -33.24
C ALA A 76 -8.43 54.61 -34.69
N GLN A 77 -8.29 53.26 -34.84
CA GLN A 77 -8.69 52.59 -36.04
C GLN A 77 -9.25 51.22 -35.65
N ALA A 78 -10.53 51.02 -35.91
CA ALA A 78 -11.17 49.74 -35.79
C ALA A 78 -10.51 48.77 -36.79
N ALA A 79 -9.83 47.75 -36.32
CA ALA A 79 -9.33 46.65 -37.09
C ALA A 79 -9.82 45.38 -36.42
N ASP A 80 -10.45 44.58 -37.23
CA ASP A 80 -10.79 43.18 -37.15
C ASP A 80 -9.92 42.44 -36.11
N SER A 81 -10.51 42.16 -34.94
CA SER A 81 -9.82 41.52 -33.82
C SER A 81 -10.16 40.05 -33.77
N SER A 82 -9.53 39.28 -34.64
CA SER A 82 -9.14 37.92 -34.31
C SER A 82 -7.78 37.96 -33.63
N ASP A 83 -7.82 38.20 -32.30
CA ASP A 83 -6.62 38.17 -31.46
C ASP A 83 -6.21 36.70 -31.24
N PRO A 84 -5.05 36.22 -31.79
CA PRO A 84 -4.58 34.84 -31.60
C PRO A 84 -4.38 34.50 -30.13
N SER A 85 -4.23 35.52 -29.27
CA SER A 85 -4.12 35.31 -27.80
C SER A 85 -5.45 34.88 -27.15
N LEU A 86 -6.58 35.36 -27.71
CA LEU A 86 -7.91 34.94 -27.19
C LEU A 86 -8.30 33.55 -27.68
N GLU A 87 -7.88 33.17 -28.90
CA GLU A 87 -8.03 31.78 -29.36
C GLU A 87 -7.12 30.82 -28.58
N HIS A 88 -5.90 31.25 -28.23
CA HIS A 88 -5.03 30.47 -27.36
C HIS A 88 -5.57 30.34 -25.94
N LEU A 89 -6.16 31.39 -25.37
CA LEU A 89 -6.85 31.35 -24.10
C LEU A 89 -8.16 30.54 -24.14
N ALA A 90 -8.88 30.56 -25.26
CA ALA A 90 -10.04 29.69 -25.49
C ALA A 90 -9.64 28.22 -25.62
N GLY A 91 -8.47 27.93 -26.22
CA GLY A 91 -7.85 26.60 -26.25
C GLY A 91 -7.40 26.12 -24.84
N LEU A 92 -6.99 27.04 -23.97
CA LEU A 92 -6.66 26.73 -22.56
C LEU A 92 -7.92 26.59 -21.68
N SER A 93 -9.06 27.12 -22.13
CA SER A 93 -10.37 26.95 -21.45
C SER A 93 -11.09 25.65 -21.82
N SER A 94 -10.56 24.87 -22.77
CA SER A 94 -10.95 23.47 -22.93
C SER A 94 -10.10 22.56 -22.00
N ALA A 95 -9.94 22.93 -20.75
CA ALA A 95 -9.76 21.94 -19.69
C ALA A 95 -10.92 20.95 -19.86
N GLY A 96 -10.62 19.72 -20.32
CA GLY A 96 -11.62 18.76 -20.75
C GLY A 96 -12.75 18.67 -19.73
N ALA A 97 -13.99 18.56 -20.20
CA ALA A 97 -15.12 18.43 -19.31
C ALA A 97 -14.83 17.28 -18.34
N LEU A 98 -14.93 17.53 -17.03
CA LEU A 98 -14.74 16.48 -16.03
C LEU A 98 -15.90 15.49 -16.12
N PRO A 99 -15.65 14.18 -15.90
CA PRO A 99 -16.72 13.18 -15.88
C PRO A 99 -17.80 13.55 -14.87
N SER A 100 -19.00 13.82 -15.33
CA SER A 100 -20.12 14.14 -14.48
C SER A 100 -21.44 13.61 -15.01
N SER A 101 -22.35 13.26 -14.11
CA SER A 101 -23.69 12.79 -14.43
C SER A 101 -24.70 13.31 -13.40
N SER A 102 -25.95 12.92 -13.51
CA SER A 102 -26.93 13.19 -12.45
C SER A 102 -26.58 12.48 -11.13
N GLU A 103 -25.87 11.38 -11.20
CA GLU A 103 -25.47 10.55 -10.05
C GLU A 103 -24.05 10.89 -9.55
N TRP A 104 -23.08 11.11 -10.45
CA TRP A 104 -21.68 11.26 -10.11
C TRP A 104 -21.15 12.68 -10.37
N LYS A 105 -20.52 13.29 -9.36
CA LYS A 105 -20.03 14.67 -9.43
C LYS A 105 -18.61 14.77 -8.87
N PRO A 106 -17.69 15.50 -9.57
CA PRO A 106 -16.37 15.81 -9.05
C PRO A 106 -16.47 16.60 -7.74
N GLY A 107 -15.54 16.35 -6.82
CA GLY A 107 -15.53 16.96 -5.50
C GLY A 107 -16.55 16.39 -4.51
N VAL A 108 -17.51 15.58 -4.97
CA VAL A 108 -18.51 14.90 -4.13
C VAL A 108 -18.24 13.42 -4.07
N ASN A 109 -18.36 12.71 -5.21
CA ASN A 109 -18.22 11.25 -5.26
C ASN A 109 -16.78 10.81 -5.57
N TYR A 110 -15.99 11.68 -6.16
CA TYR A 110 -14.58 11.44 -6.44
C TYR A 110 -13.79 12.76 -6.40
N THR A 111 -12.47 12.67 -6.24
CA THR A 111 -11.55 13.82 -6.31
C THR A 111 -10.76 13.74 -7.61
N VAL A 112 -10.53 14.88 -8.25
CA VAL A 112 -9.62 15.00 -9.38
C VAL A 112 -8.23 15.30 -8.87
N ILE A 113 -7.22 14.57 -9.36
CA ILE A 113 -5.81 14.79 -9.04
C ILE A 113 -5.17 15.60 -10.17
N SER A 114 -4.42 16.62 -9.83
CA SER A 114 -3.64 17.40 -10.77
C SER A 114 -2.29 17.78 -10.15
N PRO A 115 -1.16 17.46 -10.80
CA PRO A 115 -1.06 16.66 -12.02
C PRO A 115 -1.49 15.19 -11.85
N ALA A 116 -1.92 14.55 -12.93
CA ALA A 116 -2.22 13.13 -12.93
C ALA A 116 -0.98 12.30 -12.55
N GLN A 117 -1.17 11.23 -11.80
CA GLN A 117 -0.11 10.28 -11.47
C GLN A 117 0.14 9.32 -12.65
N ALA A 118 1.36 8.81 -12.75
CA ALA A 118 1.69 7.82 -13.76
C ALA A 118 0.98 6.50 -13.49
N THR A 119 0.50 5.83 -14.55
CA THR A 119 -0.08 4.50 -14.48
C THR A 119 0.94 3.42 -14.80
N THR A 120 0.70 2.19 -14.33
CA THR A 120 1.59 1.04 -14.50
C THR A 120 1.14 0.10 -15.63
N VAL A 121 -0.02 0.35 -16.20
CA VAL A 121 -0.65 -0.49 -17.23
C VAL A 121 -0.18 -0.17 -18.64
N ALA A 122 -0.45 -1.08 -19.59
CA ALA A 122 -0.07 -0.89 -20.97
C ALA A 122 -0.81 0.29 -21.63
N PRO A 123 -0.21 0.98 -22.62
CA PRO A 123 -0.88 2.03 -23.37
C PRO A 123 -2.22 1.56 -23.95
N GLY A 124 -3.25 2.39 -23.82
CA GLY A 124 -4.61 2.09 -24.26
C GLY A 124 -5.45 1.30 -23.27
N LYS A 125 -4.89 1.00 -22.11
CA LYS A 125 -5.62 0.48 -20.95
C LYS A 125 -5.94 1.59 -19.96
N VAL A 126 -7.02 1.44 -19.26
CA VAL A 126 -7.41 2.31 -18.12
C VAL A 126 -7.07 1.57 -16.83
N GLU A 127 -6.23 2.17 -16.00
CA GLU A 127 -5.85 1.61 -14.71
C GLU A 127 -6.95 1.83 -13.67
N VAL A 128 -7.29 0.77 -12.94
CA VAL A 128 -7.98 0.87 -11.66
C VAL A 128 -7.05 0.36 -10.59
N LEU A 129 -6.50 1.28 -9.81
CA LEU A 129 -5.60 1.01 -8.70
C LEU A 129 -6.39 0.89 -7.40
N GLU A 130 -6.23 -0.20 -6.66
CA GLU A 130 -6.68 -0.34 -5.28
C GLU A 130 -5.47 -0.33 -4.35
N VAL A 131 -5.37 0.69 -3.48
CA VAL A 131 -4.48 0.62 -2.33
C VAL A 131 -5.23 0.01 -1.17
N PHE A 132 -4.68 -1.05 -0.60
CA PHE A 132 -5.38 -1.88 0.39
C PHE A 132 -4.44 -2.39 1.49
N TRP A 133 -5.00 -3.02 2.50
CA TRP A 133 -4.26 -3.76 3.52
C TRP A 133 -4.96 -5.08 3.83
N LEU A 134 -4.22 -6.19 3.90
CA LEU A 134 -4.78 -7.51 4.22
C LEU A 134 -5.47 -7.55 5.59
N GLY A 135 -5.02 -6.75 6.56
CA GLY A 135 -5.64 -6.63 7.89
C GLY A 135 -6.80 -5.64 7.98
N CYS A 136 -7.17 -4.95 6.89
CA CYS A 136 -8.22 -3.93 6.91
C CYS A 136 -9.62 -4.54 6.80
N PRO A 137 -10.53 -4.36 7.80
CA PRO A 137 -11.89 -4.89 7.74
C PRO A 137 -12.72 -4.35 6.57
N HIS A 138 -12.51 -3.09 6.20
CA HIS A 138 -13.23 -2.47 5.07
C HIS A 138 -12.74 -3.02 3.73
N CYS A 139 -11.43 -3.32 3.58
CA CYS A 139 -10.90 -4.00 2.39
C CYS A 139 -11.45 -5.43 2.31
N PHE A 140 -11.49 -6.15 3.44
CA PHE A 140 -12.09 -7.49 3.50
C PHE A 140 -13.57 -7.48 3.11
N ALA A 141 -14.34 -6.51 3.60
CA ALA A 141 -15.75 -6.35 3.23
C ALA A 141 -15.95 -5.99 1.74
N LEU A 142 -15.01 -5.27 1.13
CA LEU A 142 -15.03 -4.90 -0.29
C LEU A 142 -14.64 -6.07 -1.22
N GLU A 143 -13.81 -7.00 -0.75
CA GLU A 143 -13.24 -8.09 -1.54
C GLU A 143 -14.24 -8.89 -2.39
N PRO A 144 -15.41 -9.32 -1.89
CA PRO A 144 -16.40 -10.05 -2.69
C PRO A 144 -16.90 -9.26 -3.90
N TYR A 145 -17.04 -7.94 -3.77
CA TYR A 145 -17.51 -7.04 -4.82
C TYR A 145 -16.45 -6.82 -5.89
N ILE A 146 -15.19 -6.60 -5.50
CA ILE A 146 -14.06 -6.51 -6.42
C ILE A 146 -13.92 -7.82 -7.20
N ARG A 147 -13.95 -8.97 -6.56
CA ARG A 147 -13.84 -10.27 -7.23
C ARG A 147 -14.98 -10.55 -8.20
N GLN A 148 -16.20 -10.11 -7.87
CA GLN A 148 -17.32 -10.22 -8.80
C GLN A 148 -17.14 -9.29 -10.00
N TRP A 149 -16.70 -8.05 -9.76
CA TRP A 149 -16.42 -7.07 -10.81
C TRP A 149 -15.30 -7.51 -11.74
N LEU A 150 -14.24 -8.09 -11.24
CA LEU A 150 -13.12 -8.61 -12.03
C LEU A 150 -13.56 -9.64 -13.09
N LYS A 151 -14.68 -10.35 -12.90
CA LYS A 151 -15.23 -11.29 -13.87
C LYS A 151 -15.98 -10.61 -14.99
N THR A 152 -16.36 -9.36 -14.82
CA THR A 152 -17.28 -8.63 -15.72
C THR A 152 -16.73 -7.28 -16.19
N LYS A 153 -15.60 -6.83 -15.65
CA LYS A 153 -14.96 -5.57 -16.04
C LYS A 153 -14.66 -5.57 -17.54
N PRO A 154 -14.68 -4.39 -18.21
CA PRO A 154 -14.29 -4.29 -19.61
C PRO A 154 -12.83 -4.72 -19.84
N ASP A 155 -12.54 -5.25 -21.03
CA ASP A 155 -11.18 -5.69 -21.39
C ASP A 155 -10.16 -4.55 -21.45
N TYR A 156 -10.61 -3.31 -21.65
CA TYR A 156 -9.74 -2.14 -21.63
C TYR A 156 -9.34 -1.70 -20.21
N VAL A 157 -9.93 -2.26 -19.16
CA VAL A 157 -9.60 -1.96 -17.78
C VAL A 157 -8.59 -2.98 -17.24
N ASP A 158 -7.48 -2.50 -16.70
CA ASP A 158 -6.55 -3.30 -15.91
C ASP A 158 -6.65 -2.91 -14.43
N PHE A 159 -6.78 -3.94 -13.58
CA PHE A 159 -6.90 -3.78 -12.13
C PHE A 159 -5.56 -4.08 -11.47
N VAL A 160 -5.06 -3.13 -10.70
CA VAL A 160 -3.77 -3.20 -10.00
C VAL A 160 -4.03 -3.10 -8.50
N ARG A 161 -3.43 -4.01 -7.72
CA ARG A 161 -3.46 -3.98 -6.27
C ARG A 161 -2.12 -3.57 -5.69
N VAL A 162 -2.15 -2.62 -4.78
CA VAL A 162 -0.96 -2.15 -4.07
C VAL A 162 -1.23 -2.16 -2.58
N PRO A 163 -0.51 -2.96 -1.80
CA PRO A 163 -0.64 -2.92 -0.35
C PRO A 163 -0.02 -1.64 0.21
N VAL A 164 -0.73 -1.00 1.14
CA VAL A 164 -0.25 0.22 1.81
C VAL A 164 0.98 -0.06 2.68
N MET A 165 1.87 0.94 2.80
CA MET A 165 3.23 0.77 3.36
C MET A 165 3.49 1.65 4.61
N TRP A 166 2.47 1.93 5.43
CA TRP A 166 2.58 2.90 6.54
C TRP A 166 3.62 2.54 7.60
N ASP A 167 3.59 1.32 8.14
CA ASP A 167 4.45 0.88 9.23
C ASP A 167 4.95 -0.56 9.06
N ALA A 168 5.61 -1.09 10.08
CA ALA A 168 6.22 -2.42 10.03
C ALA A 168 5.19 -3.55 9.83
N LEU A 169 3.99 -3.42 10.41
CA LEU A 169 2.90 -4.38 10.25
C LEU A 169 2.37 -4.38 8.80
N HIS A 170 2.05 -3.19 8.27
CA HIS A 170 1.59 -3.04 6.88
C HIS A 170 2.63 -3.56 5.90
N ARG A 171 3.92 -3.22 6.10
CA ARG A 171 5.04 -3.70 5.27
C ARG A 171 5.23 -5.23 5.34
N ALA A 172 4.98 -5.84 6.49
CA ALA A 172 5.04 -7.30 6.63
C ALA A 172 3.92 -7.99 5.85
N HIS A 173 2.70 -7.47 5.92
CA HIS A 173 1.57 -7.98 5.15
C HIS A 173 1.72 -7.69 3.64
N ALA A 174 2.29 -6.55 3.26
CA ALA A 174 2.65 -6.24 1.88
C ALA A 174 3.65 -7.26 1.31
N ARG A 175 4.67 -7.63 2.09
CA ARG A 175 5.63 -8.66 1.68
C ARG A 175 4.97 -10.01 1.49
N LEU A 176 4.04 -10.40 2.37
CA LEU A 176 3.26 -11.63 2.19
C LEU A 176 2.49 -11.59 0.88
N PHE A 177 1.75 -10.50 0.62
CA PHE A 177 0.96 -10.33 -0.60
C PHE A 177 1.82 -10.50 -1.86
N TYR A 178 2.92 -9.74 -1.98
CA TYR A 178 3.81 -9.85 -3.14
C TYR A 178 4.55 -11.18 -3.22
N THR A 179 4.75 -11.88 -2.10
CA THR A 179 5.29 -13.25 -2.11
C THR A 179 4.30 -14.23 -2.73
N LEU A 180 3.01 -14.10 -2.40
CA LEU A 180 1.97 -14.93 -2.99
C LEU A 180 1.82 -14.66 -4.49
N GLU A 181 1.87 -13.39 -4.90
CA GLU A 181 1.86 -12.97 -6.30
C GLU A 181 3.08 -13.55 -7.07
N ALA A 182 4.30 -13.42 -6.51
CA ALA A 182 5.51 -13.98 -7.12
C ALA A 182 5.45 -15.52 -7.28
N LEU A 183 4.65 -16.19 -6.47
CA LEU A 183 4.40 -17.63 -6.55
C LEU A 183 3.26 -18.00 -7.51
N GLY A 184 2.55 -17.00 -8.08
CA GLY A 184 1.33 -17.23 -8.87
C GLY A 184 0.20 -17.83 -8.03
N ARG A 185 0.15 -17.46 -6.74
CA ARG A 185 -0.82 -17.98 -5.77
C ARG A 185 -1.82 -16.91 -5.34
N ASP A 186 -2.41 -16.24 -6.32
CA ASP A 186 -3.47 -15.23 -6.09
C ASP A 186 -4.69 -15.83 -5.37
N ASP A 187 -4.91 -17.15 -5.51
CA ASP A 187 -5.91 -17.90 -4.77
C ASP A 187 -5.71 -17.83 -3.25
N LEU A 188 -4.50 -17.58 -2.80
CA LEU A 188 -4.18 -17.45 -1.36
C LEU A 188 -4.40 -16.04 -0.81
N VAL A 189 -4.57 -15.03 -1.63
CA VAL A 189 -4.85 -13.66 -1.16
C VAL A 189 -6.19 -13.63 -0.42
N GLU A 190 -7.24 -14.26 -1.00
CA GLU A 190 -8.53 -14.39 -0.33
C GLU A 190 -8.43 -15.16 0.99
N LYS A 191 -7.65 -16.26 0.98
CA LYS A 191 -7.42 -17.04 2.20
C LYS A 191 -6.65 -16.25 3.26
N ALA A 192 -5.72 -15.39 2.85
CA ALA A 192 -4.99 -14.51 3.76
C ALA A 192 -5.95 -13.50 4.40
N PHE A 193 -6.82 -12.85 3.62
CA PHE A 193 -7.88 -12.01 4.16
C PHE A 193 -8.75 -12.78 5.15
N ALA A 194 -9.28 -13.93 4.76
CA ALA A 194 -10.14 -14.72 5.64
C ALA A 194 -9.40 -15.19 6.91
N TYR A 195 -8.13 -15.56 6.79
CA TYR A 195 -7.33 -15.97 7.94
C TYR A 195 -7.12 -14.82 8.92
N LEU A 196 -6.80 -13.61 8.43
CA LEU A 196 -6.59 -12.44 9.25
C LEU A 196 -7.87 -11.95 9.95
N HIS A 197 -9.05 -12.10 9.31
CA HIS A 197 -10.30 -11.54 9.83
C HIS A 197 -11.21 -12.55 10.54
N ASN A 198 -10.90 -13.85 10.48
CA ASN A 198 -11.69 -14.89 11.15
C ASN A 198 -10.98 -15.49 12.38
N GLN A 199 -9.97 -14.82 12.93
CA GLN A 199 -9.35 -15.23 14.18
C GLN A 199 -10.24 -14.84 15.35
N GLU A 200 -10.54 -15.81 16.23
CA GLU A 200 -11.33 -15.62 17.47
C GLU A 200 -10.42 -15.32 18.67
N ASP A 201 -9.14 -15.02 18.46
CA ASP A 201 -8.20 -14.80 19.53
C ASP A 201 -8.27 -13.35 20.10
N GLU A 202 -7.81 -13.19 21.35
CA GLU A 202 -7.81 -11.91 22.06
C GLU A 202 -6.79 -10.90 21.50
N THR A 203 -5.95 -11.31 20.55
CA THR A 203 -4.83 -10.51 20.03
C THR A 203 -5.23 -9.57 18.88
N GLY A 204 -6.42 -9.77 18.30
CA GLY A 204 -6.93 -9.02 17.17
C GLY A 204 -6.25 -9.39 15.83
N THR A 205 -6.93 -9.09 14.74
CA THR A 205 -6.48 -9.42 13.38
C THR A 205 -5.16 -8.76 13.00
N GLU A 206 -4.85 -7.63 13.60
CA GLU A 206 -3.68 -6.81 13.24
C GLU A 206 -2.35 -7.51 13.53
N ALA A 207 -2.27 -8.27 14.64
CA ALA A 207 -1.04 -8.94 15.04
C ALA A 207 -0.82 -10.31 14.37
N VAL A 208 -1.78 -10.80 13.59
CA VAL A 208 -1.70 -12.11 12.93
C VAL A 208 -0.74 -12.07 11.74
N LEU A 209 0.09 -13.10 11.59
CA LEU A 209 1.16 -13.20 10.58
C LEU A 209 2.18 -12.05 10.67
N PHE A 210 2.33 -11.48 11.86
CA PHE A 210 3.26 -10.41 12.18
C PHE A 210 3.89 -10.60 13.57
N SER A 211 5.12 -10.17 13.70
CA SER A 211 5.88 -10.07 14.97
C SER A 211 6.85 -8.89 14.85
N ASN A 212 7.23 -8.31 15.99
CA ASN A 212 8.31 -7.29 16.04
C ASN A 212 9.67 -7.85 15.59
N SER A 213 9.83 -9.17 15.52
CA SER A 213 10.97 -9.86 14.93
C SER A 213 10.66 -10.18 13.45
N LYS A 214 11.53 -9.72 12.55
CA LYS A 214 11.43 -10.05 11.11
C LYS A 214 11.53 -11.55 10.87
N GLU A 215 12.37 -12.25 11.65
CA GLU A 215 12.55 -13.69 11.53
C GLU A 215 11.29 -14.45 11.97
N ASP A 216 10.65 -14.03 13.05
CA ASP A 216 9.42 -14.67 13.52
C ASP A 216 8.24 -14.36 12.60
N THR A 217 8.16 -13.13 12.05
CA THR A 217 7.20 -12.78 11.00
C THR A 217 7.36 -13.70 9.78
N PHE A 218 8.58 -13.87 9.29
CA PHE A 218 8.86 -14.78 8.17
C PHE A 218 8.43 -16.21 8.48
N LYS A 219 8.77 -16.74 9.67
CA LYS A 219 8.39 -18.10 10.08
C LYS A 219 6.88 -18.28 10.16
N GLN A 220 6.16 -17.32 10.71
CA GLN A 220 4.69 -17.35 10.79
C GLN A 220 4.05 -17.37 9.40
N GLN A 221 4.48 -16.47 8.52
CA GLN A 221 3.97 -16.39 7.16
C GLN A 221 4.32 -17.63 6.33
N GLN A 222 5.55 -18.15 6.46
CA GLN A 222 5.96 -19.38 5.80
C GLN A 222 5.14 -20.58 6.29
N ALA A 223 4.95 -20.72 7.61
CA ALA A 223 4.16 -21.80 8.20
C ALA A 223 2.71 -21.77 7.70
N TRP A 224 2.10 -20.58 7.64
CA TRP A 224 0.77 -20.40 7.09
C TRP A 224 0.72 -20.78 5.59
N ALA A 225 1.69 -20.34 4.80
CA ALA A 225 1.77 -20.65 3.38
C ALA A 225 1.95 -22.17 3.14
N VAL A 226 2.77 -22.84 3.95
CA VAL A 226 2.97 -24.29 3.90
C VAL A 226 1.66 -25.04 4.20
N GLN A 227 0.89 -24.63 5.19
CA GLN A 227 -0.44 -25.18 5.48
C GLN A 227 -1.41 -25.01 4.31
N ASN A 228 -1.17 -24.02 3.45
CA ASN A 228 -1.95 -23.75 2.24
C ASN A 228 -1.33 -24.31 0.95
N GLY A 229 -0.37 -25.24 1.07
CA GLY A 229 0.16 -26.01 -0.07
C GLY A 229 1.31 -25.35 -0.82
N VAL A 230 1.97 -24.34 -0.25
CA VAL A 230 3.22 -23.78 -0.77
C VAL A 230 4.41 -24.51 -0.13
N SER A 231 5.44 -24.89 -0.89
CA SER A 231 6.63 -25.46 -0.26
C SER A 231 7.41 -24.40 0.51
N ALA A 232 8.05 -24.80 1.63
CA ALA A 232 8.83 -23.89 2.45
C ALA A 232 9.96 -23.21 1.66
N ASP A 233 10.64 -23.98 0.78
CA ASP A 233 11.74 -23.47 -0.04
C ASP A 233 11.25 -22.48 -1.10
N ALA A 234 10.14 -22.76 -1.78
CA ALA A 234 9.55 -21.85 -2.76
C ALA A 234 9.11 -20.54 -2.10
N PHE A 235 8.47 -20.62 -0.91
CA PHE A 235 8.12 -19.42 -0.14
C PHE A 235 9.35 -18.60 0.22
N ALA A 236 10.40 -19.23 0.77
CA ALA A 236 11.62 -18.53 1.17
C ALA A 236 12.33 -17.85 -0.01
N GLN A 237 12.37 -18.51 -1.18
CA GLN A 237 12.95 -17.94 -2.40
C GLN A 237 12.14 -16.73 -2.90
N ALA A 238 10.82 -16.86 -2.98
CA ALA A 238 9.95 -15.77 -3.41
C ALA A 238 9.99 -14.59 -2.44
N TYR A 239 9.89 -14.83 -1.15
CA TYR A 239 9.90 -13.82 -0.07
C TYR A 239 11.14 -12.92 -0.10
N ASN A 240 12.31 -13.48 -0.46
CA ASN A 240 13.58 -12.77 -0.53
C ASN A 240 13.97 -12.37 -1.97
N SER A 241 13.08 -12.57 -2.94
CA SER A 241 13.37 -12.30 -4.34
C SER A 241 13.57 -10.80 -4.63
N PHE A 242 14.29 -10.53 -5.71
CA PHE A 242 14.41 -9.18 -6.25
C PHE A 242 13.03 -8.60 -6.63
N TYR A 243 12.17 -9.43 -7.23
CA TYR A 243 10.81 -9.04 -7.59
C TYR A 243 10.03 -8.48 -6.38
N VAL A 244 9.91 -9.26 -5.29
CA VAL A 244 9.19 -8.81 -4.09
C VAL A 244 9.78 -7.53 -3.51
N ASN A 245 11.11 -7.41 -3.47
CA ASN A 245 11.74 -6.20 -2.96
C ASN A 245 11.47 -4.97 -3.85
N THR A 246 11.42 -5.15 -5.17
CA THR A 246 11.07 -4.09 -6.12
C THR A 246 9.61 -3.67 -5.96
N GLN A 247 8.68 -4.63 -5.86
CA GLN A 247 7.27 -4.35 -5.65
C GLN A 247 7.01 -3.58 -4.34
N LEU A 248 7.72 -3.92 -3.26
CA LEU A 248 7.62 -3.18 -2.00
C LEU A 248 8.10 -1.73 -2.13
N GLN A 249 9.15 -1.47 -2.91
CA GLN A 249 9.62 -0.11 -3.17
C GLN A 249 8.60 0.69 -4.00
N GLN A 250 8.01 0.06 -5.02
CA GLN A 250 6.94 0.68 -5.82
C GLN A 250 5.70 0.98 -4.98
N ALA A 251 5.30 0.05 -4.10
CA ALA A 251 4.17 0.25 -3.20
C ALA A 251 4.40 1.40 -2.21
N ASP A 252 5.63 1.53 -1.70
CA ASP A 252 6.02 2.65 -0.83
C ASP A 252 5.88 3.98 -1.58
N GLN A 253 6.40 4.02 -2.79
CA GLN A 253 6.34 5.18 -3.68
C GLN A 253 4.89 5.57 -4.02
N ILE A 254 4.06 4.61 -4.41
CA ILE A 254 2.63 4.83 -4.71
C ILE A 254 1.88 5.33 -3.47
N THR A 255 2.13 4.72 -2.30
CA THR A 255 1.52 5.16 -1.03
C THR A 255 1.81 6.64 -0.75
N ASP A 256 3.06 7.07 -0.99
CA ASP A 256 3.52 8.44 -0.78
C ASP A 256 2.98 9.40 -1.86
N GLU A 257 3.04 9.04 -3.13
CA GLU A 257 2.60 9.87 -4.27
C GLU A 257 1.10 10.20 -4.19
N TYR A 258 0.28 9.21 -3.84
CA TYR A 258 -1.16 9.40 -3.64
C TYR A 258 -1.50 9.94 -2.25
N GLN A 259 -0.51 10.10 -1.34
CA GLN A 259 -0.72 10.54 0.05
C GLN A 259 -1.85 9.74 0.73
N VAL A 260 -1.81 8.43 0.60
CA VAL A 260 -2.88 7.54 1.06
C VAL A 260 -3.03 7.62 2.58
N GLN A 261 -4.17 8.09 3.07
CA GLN A 261 -4.48 8.26 4.49
C GLN A 261 -5.44 7.20 5.04
N GLY A 262 -6.06 6.41 4.18
CA GLY A 262 -7.01 5.36 4.55
C GLY A 262 -7.15 4.34 3.44
N VAL A 263 -7.59 3.13 3.80
CA VAL A 263 -7.83 2.03 2.87
C VAL A 263 -9.20 1.39 3.13
N PRO A 264 -9.91 0.87 2.10
CA PRO A 264 -9.49 0.82 0.70
C PRO A 264 -9.48 2.22 0.05
N PHE A 265 -8.47 2.47 -0.79
CA PHE A 265 -8.37 3.68 -1.59
C PHE A 265 -8.35 3.28 -3.06
N ILE A 266 -9.15 3.94 -3.88
CA ILE A 266 -9.25 3.66 -5.31
C ILE A 266 -8.74 4.86 -6.11
N ALA A 267 -7.87 4.60 -7.10
CA ALA A 267 -7.54 5.57 -8.13
C ALA A 267 -7.92 5.02 -9.51
N VAL A 268 -8.41 5.89 -10.39
CA VAL A 268 -8.71 5.56 -11.78
C VAL A 268 -7.83 6.41 -12.68
N ASP A 269 -7.05 5.74 -13.50
CA ASP A 269 -6.15 6.28 -14.54
C ASP A 269 -5.20 7.38 -14.02
N GLY A 270 -4.80 7.29 -12.74
CA GLY A 270 -3.95 8.31 -12.13
C GLY A 270 -4.60 9.68 -11.94
N LYS A 271 -5.86 9.84 -12.29
CA LYS A 271 -6.57 11.13 -12.36
C LYS A 271 -7.67 11.30 -11.33
N PHE A 272 -8.38 10.24 -11.00
CA PHE A 272 -9.55 10.29 -10.10
C PHE A 272 -9.32 9.40 -8.90
N THR A 273 -9.64 9.90 -7.71
CA THR A 273 -9.57 9.11 -6.48
C THR A 273 -10.92 9.06 -5.78
N THR A 274 -11.23 7.92 -5.19
CA THR A 274 -12.45 7.68 -4.44
C THR A 274 -12.25 6.56 -3.41
N ASP A 275 -13.27 6.33 -2.61
CA ASP A 275 -13.42 5.21 -1.68
C ASP A 275 -14.91 4.86 -1.56
N VAL A 276 -15.24 3.84 -0.75
CA VAL A 276 -16.63 3.37 -0.59
C VAL A 276 -17.53 4.47 -0.03
N GLY A 277 -17.08 5.17 1.03
CA GLY A 277 -17.83 6.23 1.67
C GLY A 277 -18.05 7.43 0.75
N LYS A 278 -17.01 7.84 0.03
CA LYS A 278 -17.09 8.96 -0.91
C LYS A 278 -17.98 8.66 -2.11
N ALA A 279 -17.92 7.43 -2.62
CA ALA A 279 -18.76 7.04 -3.75
C ALA A 279 -20.26 7.08 -3.43
N SER A 280 -20.66 6.69 -2.22
CA SER A 280 -22.08 6.49 -1.89
C SER A 280 -22.61 7.36 -0.77
N GLY A 281 -21.76 7.77 0.17
CA GLY A 281 -22.19 8.42 1.41
C GLY A 281 -22.89 7.47 2.41
N ASP A 282 -23.15 6.22 2.03
CA ASP A 282 -23.81 5.19 2.82
C ASP A 282 -23.01 3.87 2.89
N ASP A 283 -21.71 3.91 2.59
CA ASP A 283 -20.79 2.79 2.58
C ASP A 283 -21.24 1.59 1.72
N ASN A 284 -21.90 1.86 0.58
CA ASN A 284 -22.40 0.84 -0.32
C ASN A 284 -21.34 0.45 -1.39
N PRO A 285 -20.75 -0.75 -1.31
CA PRO A 285 -19.71 -1.16 -2.26
C PRO A 285 -20.19 -1.25 -3.72
N ASN A 286 -21.47 -1.53 -3.96
CA ASN A 286 -22.01 -1.54 -5.33
C ASN A 286 -21.98 -0.15 -5.97
N LYS A 287 -22.16 0.91 -5.17
CA LYS A 287 -22.01 2.29 -5.65
C LYS A 287 -20.58 2.60 -6.06
N LEU A 288 -19.59 2.15 -5.28
CA LEU A 288 -18.19 2.27 -5.65
C LEU A 288 -17.92 1.55 -6.98
N ILE A 289 -18.36 0.31 -7.16
CA ILE A 289 -18.21 -0.43 -8.42
C ILE A 289 -18.87 0.32 -9.59
N SER A 290 -20.05 0.88 -9.38
CA SER A 290 -20.77 1.66 -10.41
C SER A 290 -20.00 2.94 -10.78
N LEU A 291 -19.42 3.63 -9.80
CA LEU A 291 -18.57 4.81 -10.02
C LEU A 291 -17.27 4.45 -10.76
N ILE A 292 -16.61 3.35 -10.38
CA ILE A 292 -15.43 2.84 -11.08
C ILE A 292 -15.76 2.60 -12.56
N ASN A 293 -16.87 1.91 -12.85
CA ASN A 293 -17.31 1.67 -14.24
C ASN A 293 -17.58 2.98 -14.99
N PHE A 294 -18.18 3.96 -14.34
CA PHE A 294 -18.42 5.27 -14.94
C PHE A 294 -17.13 6.01 -15.28
N LEU A 295 -16.18 6.07 -14.34
CA LEU A 295 -14.90 6.76 -14.52
C LEU A 295 -14.02 6.06 -15.56
N THR A 296 -13.98 4.73 -15.56
CA THR A 296 -13.20 3.96 -16.55
C THR A 296 -13.78 4.07 -17.95
N ALA A 297 -15.10 4.10 -18.10
CA ALA A 297 -15.74 4.36 -19.40
C ALA A 297 -15.43 5.77 -19.90
N TRP A 298 -15.47 6.75 -19.00
CA TRP A 298 -15.10 8.12 -19.35
C TRP A 298 -13.68 8.22 -19.90
N GLU A 299 -12.69 7.66 -19.19
CA GLU A 299 -11.29 7.69 -19.61
C GLU A 299 -11.06 6.95 -20.94
N HIS A 300 -11.75 5.83 -21.14
CA HIS A 300 -11.68 5.08 -22.37
C HIS A 300 -12.20 5.88 -23.57
N ASP A 301 -13.30 6.62 -23.39
CA ASP A 301 -13.96 7.41 -24.44
C ASP A 301 -13.28 8.78 -24.67
N HIS A 302 -12.48 9.27 -23.69
CA HIS A 302 -11.84 10.59 -23.72
C HIS A 302 -10.32 10.48 -23.41
N PRO A 303 -9.55 9.70 -24.18
CA PRO A 303 -8.13 9.49 -23.88
C PRO A 303 -7.35 10.80 -23.93
N GLY A 304 -6.58 11.09 -22.88
CA GLY A 304 -5.74 12.27 -22.78
C GLY A 304 -6.45 13.58 -22.43
N GLN A 305 -7.72 13.52 -22.05
CA GLN A 305 -8.45 14.65 -21.48
C GLN A 305 -8.40 14.54 -19.95
N GLY A 306 -7.63 15.40 -19.27
CA GLY A 306 -7.51 15.40 -17.83
C GLY A 306 -6.30 16.22 -17.36
#